data_432b48343056ceac95b2617f9d807bbe
#
_entry.id   432b48343056ceac95b2617f9d807bbe
#
_cell.length_a   1.000
_cell.length_b   1.000
_cell.length_c   1.000
_cell.angle_alpha   90.00
_cell.angle_beta   90.00
_cell.angle_gamma   90.00
#
_symmetry.space_group_name_H-M   'P 1'
#
loop_
_entity.id
_entity.type
_entity.pdbx_description
1 polymer ?
#
loop_
_entity_poly.entity_id
_entity_poly.type
_entity_poly.pdbx_seq_one_letter_code
_entity_poly.pdbx_strand_id
1 'polypeptide(L)'
;MLPSLDLQLKATTHLREGADGDFRYALRKRNYDLLRCPTLVPRILLVLALPEDEGDWLSVSEEQLILRRCAYWVSLKNATAVENTTAVTITIPRTNRLDVGELKRLMEMARTGVVG
;
A
#
# COMPACT_ATOMS: atom_id res chain seq x y z
N MET A 1 -3.09 -21.94 13.23
CA MET A 1 -3.42 -21.28 11.96
C MET A 1 -2.26 -20.40 11.52
N LEU A 2 -1.85 -20.53 10.27
CA LEU A 2 -0.80 -19.68 9.72
C LEU A 2 -1.35 -18.26 9.50
N PRO A 3 -0.54 -17.22 9.76
CA PRO A 3 -0.96 -15.86 9.49
C PRO A 3 -1.15 -15.63 7.99
N SER A 4 -2.16 -14.86 7.63
CA SER A 4 -2.46 -14.47 6.25
C SER A 4 -2.66 -12.98 6.16
N LEU A 5 -2.14 -12.39 5.10
CA LEU A 5 -2.27 -10.98 4.81
C LEU A 5 -2.44 -10.83 3.31
N ASP A 6 -3.57 -10.27 2.88
CA ASP A 6 -3.82 -9.99 1.47
C ASP A 6 -3.19 -8.66 1.09
N LEU A 7 -2.38 -8.68 0.05
CA LEU A 7 -1.74 -7.48 -0.49
C LEU A 7 -2.36 -7.13 -1.83
N GLN A 8 -2.87 -5.90 -1.97
CA GLN A 8 -3.22 -5.38 -3.27
C GLN A 8 -2.06 -4.51 -3.74
N LEU A 9 -1.40 -4.93 -4.81
CA LEU A 9 -0.21 -4.27 -5.33
C LEU A 9 -0.58 -3.24 -6.38
N LYS A 10 -0.01 -2.04 -6.24
CA LYS A 10 -0.08 -0.98 -7.23
C LYS A 10 1.32 -0.44 -7.44
N ALA A 11 1.63 -0.06 -8.65
CA ALA A 11 2.93 0.52 -8.98
C ALA A 11 2.73 1.89 -9.61
N THR A 12 3.62 2.81 -9.29
CA THR A 12 3.55 4.16 -9.85
C THR A 12 4.94 4.74 -10.02
N THR A 13 5.12 5.55 -11.07
CA THR A 13 6.34 6.34 -11.25
C THR A 13 6.21 7.72 -10.60
N HIS A 14 5.01 8.08 -10.13
CA HIS A 14 4.72 9.41 -9.59
C HIS A 14 4.03 9.30 -8.23
N LEU A 15 4.79 8.90 -7.21
CA LEU A 15 4.31 8.95 -5.84
C LEU A 15 4.55 10.35 -5.31
N ARG A 16 3.49 11.16 -5.28
CA ARG A 16 3.61 12.57 -4.91
C ARG A 16 3.71 12.73 -3.40
N GLU A 17 4.59 13.62 -2.97
CA GLU A 17 4.74 13.99 -1.57
C GLU A 17 3.86 15.21 -1.27
N GLY A 18 3.03 15.09 -0.24
CA GLY A 18 2.23 16.21 0.23
C GLY A 18 3.02 17.18 1.09
N ALA A 19 2.41 18.31 1.43
CA ALA A 19 3.05 19.34 2.25
C ALA A 19 3.44 18.84 3.64
N ASP A 20 2.75 17.82 4.15
CA ASP A 20 3.03 17.20 5.45
C ASP A 20 4.13 16.13 5.40
N GLY A 21 4.70 15.87 4.22
CA GLY A 21 5.71 14.84 4.04
C GLY A 21 5.17 13.45 3.74
N ASP A 22 3.89 13.19 3.95
CA ASP A 22 3.27 11.93 3.60
C ASP A 22 2.95 11.88 2.11
N PHE A 23 2.78 10.68 1.58
CA PHE A 23 2.50 10.52 0.16
C PHE A 23 1.03 10.62 -0.15
N ARG A 24 0.72 11.07 -1.37
CA ARG A 24 -0.62 11.11 -1.94
C ARG A 24 -0.66 10.23 -3.17
N TYR A 25 -1.66 9.37 -3.24
CA TYR A 25 -1.82 8.45 -4.36
C TYR A 25 -3.29 8.43 -4.79
N ALA A 26 -3.53 8.59 -6.09
CA ALA A 26 -4.87 8.52 -6.65
C ALA A 26 -5.25 7.06 -6.89
N LEU A 27 -6.18 6.55 -6.09
CA LEU A 27 -6.66 5.19 -6.18
C LEU A 27 -8.03 5.17 -6.85
N ARG A 28 -8.27 4.21 -7.74
CA ARG A 28 -9.58 4.07 -8.36
C ARG A 28 -10.65 3.83 -7.29
N LYS A 29 -11.80 4.48 -7.44
CA LYS A 29 -12.93 4.37 -6.50
C LYS A 29 -13.27 2.92 -6.21
N ARG A 30 -13.31 2.08 -7.24
CA ARG A 30 -13.61 0.66 -7.12
C ARG A 30 -12.65 -0.04 -6.14
N ASN A 31 -11.36 0.24 -6.29
CA ASN A 31 -10.34 -0.36 -5.41
C ASN A 31 -10.43 0.20 -3.99
N TYR A 32 -10.71 1.50 -3.87
CA TYR A 32 -10.91 2.14 -2.58
C TYR A 32 -12.05 1.48 -1.81
N ASP A 33 -13.19 1.26 -2.47
CA ASP A 33 -14.35 0.64 -1.83
C ASP A 33 -14.06 -0.81 -1.41
N LEU A 34 -13.34 -1.56 -2.23
CA LEU A 34 -12.95 -2.92 -1.88
C LEU A 34 -12.03 -2.96 -0.67
N LEU A 35 -11.07 -2.03 -0.60
CA LEU A 35 -10.07 -2.01 0.47
C LEU A 35 -10.62 -1.48 1.80
N ARG A 36 -11.64 -0.63 1.78
CA ARG A 36 -12.21 -0.11 3.02
C ARG A 36 -13.18 -1.07 3.70
N CYS A 37 -13.63 -2.10 3.00
CA CYS A 37 -14.55 -3.08 3.57
C CYS A 37 -13.82 -4.05 4.48
N PRO A 38 -14.35 -4.34 5.70
CA PRO A 38 -13.75 -5.35 6.57
C PRO A 38 -13.78 -6.73 5.92
N THR A 39 -12.71 -7.50 6.13
CA THR A 39 -12.60 -8.87 5.63
C THR A 39 -12.05 -9.75 6.74
N LEU A 40 -12.27 -11.08 6.62
CA LEU A 40 -11.72 -12.04 7.59
C LEU A 40 -10.20 -12.06 7.57
N VAL A 41 -9.62 -11.99 6.37
CA VAL A 41 -8.18 -11.87 6.20
C VAL A 41 -7.85 -10.39 6.05
N PRO A 42 -6.94 -9.84 6.88
CA PRO A 42 -6.54 -8.45 6.74
C PRO A 42 -6.02 -8.15 5.33
N ARG A 43 -6.39 -7.00 4.79
CA ARG A 43 -6.05 -6.58 3.44
C ARG A 43 -5.44 -5.20 3.47
N ILE A 44 -4.28 -5.04 2.86
CA ILE A 44 -3.61 -3.74 2.77
C ILE A 44 -3.27 -3.42 1.33
N LEU A 45 -3.13 -2.12 1.05
CA LEU A 45 -2.62 -1.62 -0.22
C LEU A 45 -1.11 -1.47 -0.10
N LEU A 46 -0.39 -2.00 -1.07
CA LEU A 46 1.05 -1.84 -1.19
C LEU A 46 1.35 -1.09 -2.47
N VAL A 47 1.97 0.09 -2.35
CA VAL A 47 2.33 0.92 -3.50
C VAL A 47 3.84 0.84 -3.71
N LEU A 48 4.22 0.39 -4.91
CA LEU A 48 5.62 0.30 -5.31
C LEU A 48 5.99 1.57 -6.08
N ALA A 49 7.01 2.29 -5.59
CA ALA A 49 7.52 3.47 -6.25
C ALA A 49 8.57 3.05 -7.29
N LEU A 50 8.18 3.11 -8.56
CA LEU A 50 9.06 2.74 -9.67
C LEU A 50 9.96 3.91 -10.08
N PRO A 51 11.16 3.63 -10.62
CA PRO A 51 11.99 4.68 -11.21
C PRO A 51 11.26 5.36 -12.36
N GLU A 52 11.51 6.66 -12.57
CA GLU A 52 10.91 7.40 -13.67
C GLU A 52 11.46 6.98 -15.03
N ASP A 53 12.69 6.49 -15.08
CA ASP A 53 13.32 6.03 -16.32
C ASP A 53 12.84 4.63 -16.65
N GLU A 54 12.12 4.49 -17.77
CA GLU A 54 11.59 3.21 -18.23
C GLU A 54 12.67 2.15 -18.44
N GLY A 55 13.89 2.56 -18.81
CA GLY A 55 15.00 1.64 -18.98
C GLY A 55 15.34 0.88 -17.69
N ASP A 56 15.11 1.50 -16.55
CA ASP A 56 15.39 0.88 -15.26
C ASP A 56 14.33 -0.14 -14.83
N TRP A 57 13.13 -0.06 -15.39
CA TRP A 57 12.04 -0.98 -15.03
C TRP A 57 12.37 -2.42 -15.39
N LEU A 58 13.07 -2.63 -16.50
CA LEU A 58 13.37 -3.97 -17.00
C LEU A 58 14.28 -4.76 -16.06
N SER A 59 15.05 -4.06 -15.23
CA SER A 59 15.98 -4.68 -14.27
C SER A 59 15.49 -4.66 -12.84
N VAL A 60 14.30 -4.10 -12.56
CA VAL A 60 13.78 -3.95 -11.19
C VAL A 60 12.69 -4.97 -10.94
N SER A 61 12.81 -5.74 -9.86
CA SER A 61 11.78 -6.65 -9.37
C SER A 61 11.07 -6.05 -8.16
N GLU A 62 9.89 -6.58 -7.83
CA GLU A 62 9.17 -6.20 -6.61
C GLU A 62 10.04 -6.42 -5.37
N GLU A 63 10.78 -7.52 -5.35
CA GLU A 63 11.68 -7.84 -4.24
C GLU A 63 12.75 -6.77 -4.08
N GLN A 64 13.35 -6.32 -5.20
CA GLN A 64 14.36 -5.26 -5.14
C GLN A 64 13.78 -3.95 -4.64
N LEU A 65 12.55 -3.62 -5.05
CA LEU A 65 11.89 -2.41 -4.59
C LEU A 65 11.64 -2.44 -3.08
N ILE A 66 11.24 -3.59 -2.56
CA ILE A 66 11.04 -3.77 -1.11
C ILE A 66 12.37 -3.63 -0.37
N LEU A 67 13.42 -4.30 -0.87
CA LEU A 67 14.73 -4.24 -0.24
C LEU A 67 15.33 -2.84 -0.25
N ARG A 68 15.03 -2.06 -1.30
CA ARG A 68 15.48 -0.66 -1.41
C ARG A 68 14.57 0.31 -0.69
N ARG A 69 13.53 -0.18 -0.03
CA ARG A 69 12.56 0.64 0.70
C ARG A 69 11.78 1.57 -0.24
N CYS A 70 11.47 1.10 -1.43
CA CYS A 70 10.66 1.82 -2.42
C CYS A 70 9.21 1.36 -2.41
N ALA A 71 8.77 0.68 -1.36
CA ALA A 71 7.41 0.20 -1.21
C ALA A 71 6.81 0.78 0.07
N TYR A 72 5.54 1.20 -0.01
CA TYR A 72 4.81 1.80 1.11
C TYR A 72 3.45 1.13 1.23
N TRP A 73 2.99 0.94 2.45
CA TRP A 73 1.72 0.28 2.69
C TRP A 73 0.74 1.19 3.40
N VAL A 74 -0.55 0.91 3.23
CA VAL A 74 -1.60 1.59 3.98
C VAL A 74 -2.79 0.65 4.13
N SER A 75 -3.44 0.70 5.28
CA SER A 75 -4.70 0.03 5.51
C SER A 75 -5.83 1.03 5.34
N LEU A 76 -6.84 0.67 4.53
CA LEU A 76 -8.03 1.49 4.33
C LEU A 76 -9.26 0.88 5.02
N LYS A 77 -9.07 -0.13 5.85
CA LYS A 77 -10.18 -0.77 6.58
C LYS A 77 -10.95 0.27 7.38
N ASN A 78 -12.26 0.27 7.19
CA ASN A 78 -13.17 1.22 7.85
C ASN A 78 -12.96 2.67 7.45
N ALA A 79 -12.25 2.93 6.35
CA ALA A 79 -12.13 4.28 5.82
C ALA A 79 -13.51 4.81 5.41
N THR A 80 -13.66 6.14 5.48
CA THR A 80 -14.93 6.81 5.21
C THR A 80 -15.35 6.64 3.74
N ALA A 81 -16.63 6.38 3.52
CA ALA A 81 -17.17 6.37 2.18
C ALA A 81 -17.08 7.77 1.56
N VAL A 82 -16.79 7.82 0.27
CA VAL A 82 -16.65 9.08 -0.47
C VAL A 82 -17.62 9.13 -1.64
N GLU A 83 -17.95 10.33 -2.10
CA GLU A 83 -18.87 10.55 -3.23
C GLU A 83 -18.15 10.56 -4.58
N ASN A 84 -16.82 10.50 -4.61
CA ASN A 84 -16.06 10.44 -5.84
C ASN A 84 -16.51 9.26 -6.70
N THR A 85 -16.53 9.44 -8.02
CA THR A 85 -17.01 8.41 -8.94
C THR A 85 -15.89 7.68 -9.67
N THR A 86 -14.71 8.29 -9.79
CA THR A 86 -13.61 7.71 -10.56
C THR A 86 -12.38 7.40 -9.72
N ALA A 87 -11.92 8.36 -8.92
CA ALA A 87 -10.70 8.20 -8.14
C ALA A 87 -10.81 8.87 -6.79
N VAL A 88 -10.07 8.33 -5.83
CA VAL A 88 -9.96 8.85 -4.47
C VAL A 88 -8.48 9.05 -4.18
N THR A 89 -8.09 10.26 -3.78
CA THR A 89 -6.73 10.52 -3.35
C THR A 89 -6.58 10.07 -1.91
N ILE A 90 -5.70 9.09 -1.68
CA ILE A 90 -5.43 8.57 -0.35
C ILE A 90 -4.10 9.11 0.15
N THR A 91 -3.95 9.13 1.47
CA THR A 91 -2.71 9.49 2.13
C THR A 91 -2.00 8.22 2.58
N ILE A 92 -0.73 8.08 2.21
CA ILE A 92 0.10 6.96 2.64
C ILE A 92 1.16 7.53 3.58
N PRO A 93 1.15 7.14 4.86
CA PRO A 93 2.15 7.64 5.79
C PRO A 93 3.57 7.30 5.32
N ARG A 94 4.44 8.30 5.30
CA ARG A 94 5.82 8.11 4.87
C ARG A 94 6.56 7.09 5.72
N THR A 95 6.16 6.95 6.97
CA THR A 95 6.74 5.98 7.90
C THR A 95 6.33 4.54 7.59
N ASN A 96 5.31 4.35 6.76
CA ASN A 96 4.84 3.01 6.37
C ASN A 96 5.67 2.41 5.24
N ARG A 97 6.99 2.49 5.34
CA ARG A 97 7.88 1.82 4.38
C ARG A 97 7.88 0.33 4.65
N LEU A 98 7.78 -0.45 3.57
CA LEU A 98 7.80 -1.89 3.68
C LEU A 98 9.23 -2.39 3.50
N ASP A 99 9.76 -3.08 4.52
CA ASP A 99 10.98 -3.84 4.44
C ASP A 99 10.72 -5.21 5.05
N VAL A 100 11.73 -6.05 5.15
CA VAL A 100 11.56 -7.41 5.68
C VAL A 100 11.07 -7.37 7.12
N GLY A 101 11.61 -6.46 7.95
CA GLY A 101 11.21 -6.32 9.35
C GLY A 101 9.76 -5.86 9.47
N GLU A 102 9.36 -4.87 8.68
CA GLU A 102 7.98 -4.37 8.68
C GLU A 102 7.01 -5.45 8.19
N LEU A 103 7.39 -6.21 7.15
CA LEU A 103 6.55 -7.29 6.67
C LEU A 103 6.32 -8.34 7.76
N LYS A 104 7.36 -8.73 8.49
CA LYS A 104 7.23 -9.66 9.61
C LYS A 104 6.30 -9.11 10.68
N ARG A 105 6.43 -7.82 10.99
CA ARG A 105 5.56 -7.16 11.96
C ARG A 105 4.09 -7.19 11.52
N LEU A 106 3.82 -6.88 10.24
CA LEU A 106 2.48 -6.91 9.70
C LEU A 106 1.89 -8.32 9.70
N MET A 107 2.68 -9.33 9.39
CA MET A 107 2.23 -10.72 9.44
C MET A 107 1.87 -11.13 10.87
N GLU A 108 2.65 -10.71 11.86
CA GLU A 108 2.35 -10.99 13.26
C GLU A 108 1.07 -10.28 13.70
N MET A 109 0.87 -9.04 13.29
CA MET A 109 -0.36 -8.32 13.56
C MET A 109 -1.56 -8.98 12.88
N ALA A 110 -1.37 -9.49 11.66
CA ALA A 110 -2.42 -10.21 10.94
C ALA A 110 -2.84 -11.47 11.70
N ARG A 111 -1.89 -12.16 12.30
CA ARG A 111 -2.16 -13.36 13.11
C ARG A 111 -3.09 -13.05 14.29
N THR A 112 -2.99 -11.85 14.85
CA THR A 112 -3.82 -11.43 15.98
C THR A 112 -5.08 -10.69 15.54
N GLY A 113 -5.25 -10.42 14.24
CA GLY A 113 -6.40 -9.70 13.72
C GLY A 113 -6.36 -8.19 13.91
N VAL A 114 -5.18 -7.62 14.21
CA VAL A 114 -5.05 -6.19 14.54
C VAL A 114 -4.80 -5.32 13.30
N VAL A 115 -4.25 -5.88 12.22
CA VAL A 115 -3.95 -5.11 11.00
C VAL A 115 -5.22 -4.64 10.33
N GLY A 116 -5.27 -3.40 9.99
CA GLY A 116 -6.38 -2.79 9.27
C GLY A 116 -7.29 -1.97 10.18
#